data_9cf5be5fddc8352e5f4b05943576bab5
#
_entry.id   9cf5be5fddc8352e5f4b05943576bab5
#
_cell.length_a   1.000
_cell.length_b   1.000
_cell.length_c   1.000
_cell.angle_alpha   90.00
_cell.angle_beta   90.00
_cell.angle_gamma   90.00
#
_symmetry.space_group_name_H-M   'P 1'
#
loop_
_entity.id
_entity.type
_entity.pdbx_description
1 polymer ?
#
loop_
_entity_poly.entity_id
_entity_poly.type
_entity_poly.pdbx_seq_one_letter_code
_entity_poly.pdbx_strand_id
1 'polypeptide(L)'
;MDLGLSGRVAVITGPAKGMGAAVSLAFAKEGCRLALIGRDTKAIEPVAAEIKASGAKAIVVPCDVTSPKACEAAAKAAADAFGGRIDILVNVAGGSGPIGKTGAETTEEEFDEIVTLNMTGCFNTMHAVLPAMMAQRYGKIVNVGGTFGMRGRAGRMAYSASKWGLRGITKSFALEVGAYNINVNYVAPGMVDGPRFRDKVCADMAKKLNITVEEAAQRHANDYALKRITTDNDVANACLFFASDVSRQITGADVPVDGGWAAL
;
A
#
# COMPACT_ATOMS: atom_id res chain seq x y z
N MET A 1 -17.22 -1.59 16.27
CA MET A 1 -16.77 -0.18 16.23
C MET A 1 -17.16 0.34 14.85
N ASP A 2 -17.89 1.43 14.78
CA ASP A 2 -18.16 2.10 13.51
C ASP A 2 -16.91 2.91 13.11
N LEU A 3 -16.38 2.66 11.92
CA LEU A 3 -15.23 3.38 11.40
C LEU A 3 -15.58 4.71 10.72
N GLY A 4 -16.87 5.00 10.49
CA GLY A 4 -17.35 6.22 9.84
C GLY A 4 -16.92 6.35 8.37
N LEU A 5 -16.70 5.23 7.68
CA LEU A 5 -16.18 5.18 6.31
C LEU A 5 -17.27 5.18 5.24
N SER A 6 -18.53 4.92 5.63
CA SER A 6 -19.65 4.87 4.68
C SER A 6 -19.80 6.18 3.90
N GLY A 7 -19.87 6.07 2.57
CA GLY A 7 -19.96 7.20 1.66
C GLY A 7 -18.67 7.99 1.42
N ARG A 8 -17.57 7.69 2.13
CA ARG A 8 -16.25 8.30 1.87
C ARG A 8 -15.73 7.91 0.50
N VAL A 9 -14.95 8.79 -0.11
CA VAL A 9 -14.31 8.56 -1.41
C VAL A 9 -12.86 8.12 -1.17
N ALA A 10 -12.54 6.89 -1.58
CA ALA A 10 -11.20 6.35 -1.44
C ALA A 10 -10.55 6.10 -2.81
N VAL A 11 -9.37 6.65 -2.99
CA VAL A 11 -8.47 6.37 -4.11
C VAL A 11 -7.49 5.30 -3.68
N ILE A 12 -7.44 4.17 -4.40
CA ILE A 12 -6.56 3.04 -4.08
C ILE A 12 -5.66 2.75 -5.26
N THR A 13 -4.34 2.77 -5.04
CA THR A 13 -3.35 2.47 -6.07
C THR A 13 -3.01 0.98 -6.08
N GLY A 14 -2.77 0.41 -7.27
CA GLY A 14 -2.37 -1.00 -7.42
C GLY A 14 -3.40 -2.04 -6.97
N PRO A 15 -4.71 -1.86 -7.26
CA PRO A 15 -5.80 -2.67 -6.71
C PRO A 15 -6.00 -4.04 -7.38
N ALA A 16 -5.20 -4.40 -8.39
CA ALA A 16 -5.48 -5.54 -9.26
C ALA A 16 -5.38 -6.93 -8.56
N LYS A 17 -4.57 -7.06 -7.50
CA LYS A 17 -4.33 -8.34 -6.81
C LYS A 17 -3.71 -8.15 -5.43
N GLY A 18 -3.67 -9.24 -4.63
CA GLY A 18 -3.00 -9.29 -3.33
C GLY A 18 -3.51 -8.20 -2.40
N MET A 19 -2.61 -7.54 -1.67
CA MET A 19 -2.95 -6.48 -0.72
C MET A 19 -3.85 -5.39 -1.32
N GLY A 20 -3.59 -4.97 -2.56
CA GLY A 20 -4.39 -3.92 -3.20
C GLY A 20 -5.83 -4.33 -3.45
N ALA A 21 -6.06 -5.57 -3.89
CA ALA A 21 -7.41 -6.12 -4.04
C ALA A 21 -8.10 -6.26 -2.66
N ALA A 22 -7.41 -6.84 -1.68
CA ALA A 22 -7.95 -7.00 -0.32
C ALA A 22 -8.31 -5.66 0.33
N VAL A 23 -7.46 -4.65 0.22
CA VAL A 23 -7.75 -3.28 0.68
C VAL A 23 -8.99 -2.75 -0.04
N SER A 24 -9.07 -2.87 -1.36
CA SER A 24 -10.21 -2.36 -2.14
C SER A 24 -11.53 -3.01 -1.71
N LEU A 25 -11.54 -4.33 -1.55
CA LEU A 25 -12.71 -5.08 -1.10
C LEU A 25 -13.11 -4.74 0.35
N ALA A 26 -12.12 -4.55 1.24
CA ALA A 26 -12.37 -4.15 2.61
C ALA A 26 -13.01 -2.75 2.69
N PHE A 27 -12.50 -1.77 1.93
CA PHE A 27 -13.09 -0.44 1.86
C PHE A 27 -14.50 -0.44 1.24
N ALA A 28 -14.74 -1.31 0.26
CA ALA A 28 -16.09 -1.49 -0.31
C ALA A 28 -17.08 -2.01 0.73
N LYS A 29 -16.69 -2.98 1.57
CA LYS A 29 -17.51 -3.53 2.67
C LYS A 29 -17.89 -2.47 3.71
N GLU A 30 -17.00 -1.49 3.94
CA GLU A 30 -17.27 -0.34 4.81
C GLU A 30 -18.10 0.77 4.13
N GLY A 31 -18.58 0.53 2.91
CA GLY A 31 -19.47 1.45 2.19
C GLY A 31 -18.76 2.63 1.52
N CYS A 32 -17.46 2.56 1.31
CA CYS A 32 -16.72 3.57 0.55
C CYS A 32 -17.10 3.57 -0.94
N ARG A 33 -16.93 4.74 -1.57
CA ARG A 33 -16.95 4.91 -3.04
C ARG A 33 -15.50 4.87 -3.52
N LEU A 34 -15.19 4.02 -4.50
CA LEU A 34 -13.81 3.66 -4.82
C LEU A 34 -13.37 4.14 -6.19
N ALA A 35 -12.22 4.82 -6.26
CA ALA A 35 -11.46 5.01 -7.48
C ALA A 35 -10.24 4.08 -7.45
N LEU A 36 -10.28 3.04 -8.28
CA LEU A 36 -9.25 2.02 -8.41
C LEU A 36 -8.28 2.44 -9.52
N ILE A 37 -7.06 2.81 -9.15
CA ILE A 37 -6.11 3.37 -10.11
C ILE A 37 -4.89 2.46 -10.35
N GLY A 38 -4.53 2.28 -11.60
CA GLY A 38 -3.37 1.48 -11.97
C GLY A 38 -3.16 1.41 -13.49
N ARG A 39 -2.01 0.89 -13.91
CA ARG A 39 -1.61 0.85 -15.32
C ARG A 39 -2.44 -0.12 -16.17
N ASP A 40 -2.67 -1.31 -15.64
CA ASP A 40 -3.42 -2.37 -16.32
C ASP A 40 -4.87 -2.38 -15.81
N THR A 41 -5.72 -1.62 -16.50
CA THR A 41 -7.14 -1.53 -16.17
C THR A 41 -7.87 -2.87 -16.34
N LYS A 42 -7.45 -3.69 -17.31
CA LYS A 42 -8.04 -5.02 -17.52
C LYS A 42 -7.81 -5.94 -16.33
N ALA A 43 -6.65 -5.87 -15.70
CA ALA A 43 -6.35 -6.64 -14.48
C ALA A 43 -7.11 -6.11 -13.25
N ILE A 44 -7.59 -4.86 -13.25
CA ILE A 44 -8.36 -4.24 -12.17
C ILE A 44 -9.85 -4.56 -12.28
N GLU A 45 -10.39 -4.72 -13.49
CA GLU A 45 -11.83 -4.93 -13.73
C GLU A 45 -12.45 -6.08 -12.91
N PRO A 46 -11.81 -7.24 -12.70
CA PRO A 46 -12.39 -8.30 -11.86
C PRO A 46 -12.67 -7.82 -10.43
N VAL A 47 -11.75 -7.06 -9.82
CA VAL A 47 -11.93 -6.50 -8.48
C VAL A 47 -13.04 -5.44 -8.48
N ALA A 48 -13.07 -4.59 -9.50
CA ALA A 48 -14.13 -3.59 -9.65
C ALA A 48 -15.51 -4.23 -9.83
N ALA A 49 -15.60 -5.33 -10.58
CA ALA A 49 -16.84 -6.08 -10.77
C ALA A 49 -17.34 -6.71 -9.46
N GLU A 50 -16.45 -7.31 -8.65
CA GLU A 50 -16.80 -7.85 -7.33
C GLU A 50 -17.31 -6.75 -6.40
N ILE A 51 -16.66 -5.58 -6.38
CA ILE A 51 -17.08 -4.42 -5.59
C ILE A 51 -18.47 -3.95 -6.03
N LYS A 52 -18.71 -3.82 -7.33
CA LYS A 52 -20.02 -3.41 -7.87
C LYS A 52 -21.11 -4.44 -7.55
N ALA A 53 -20.78 -5.73 -7.62
CA ALA A 53 -21.70 -6.82 -7.27
C ALA A 53 -22.12 -6.79 -5.78
N SER A 54 -21.27 -6.27 -4.87
CA SER A 54 -21.61 -6.05 -3.46
C SER A 54 -22.47 -4.82 -3.22
N GLY A 55 -22.82 -4.04 -4.26
CA GLY A 55 -23.62 -2.82 -4.17
C GLY A 55 -22.78 -1.55 -3.95
N ALA A 56 -21.48 -1.64 -3.81
CA ALA A 56 -20.60 -0.48 -3.66
C ALA A 56 -20.29 0.18 -5.02
N LYS A 57 -19.96 1.47 -4.98
CA LYS A 57 -19.61 2.24 -6.19
C LYS A 57 -18.11 2.17 -6.44
N ALA A 58 -17.71 1.76 -7.64
CA ALA A 58 -16.33 1.76 -8.06
C ALA A 58 -16.14 2.25 -9.51
N ILE A 59 -15.10 3.02 -9.75
CA ILE A 59 -14.56 3.34 -11.07
C ILE A 59 -13.14 2.80 -11.20
N VAL A 60 -12.75 2.48 -12.42
CA VAL A 60 -11.36 2.11 -12.76
C VAL A 60 -10.76 3.24 -13.58
N VAL A 61 -9.59 3.73 -13.17
CA VAL A 61 -8.92 4.85 -13.85
C VAL A 61 -7.49 4.42 -14.19
N PRO A 62 -7.08 4.55 -15.48
CA PRO A 62 -5.70 4.27 -15.87
C PRO A 62 -4.75 5.28 -15.23
N CYS A 63 -3.70 4.80 -14.57
CA CYS A 63 -2.70 5.64 -13.94
C CYS A 63 -1.36 4.90 -13.80
N ASP A 64 -0.31 5.48 -14.35
CA ASP A 64 1.05 5.15 -13.95
C ASP A 64 1.46 6.12 -12.83
N VAL A 65 1.67 5.60 -11.62
CA VAL A 65 2.04 6.41 -10.45
C VAL A 65 3.40 7.10 -10.61
N THR A 66 4.25 6.63 -11.52
CA THR A 66 5.54 7.27 -11.83
C THR A 66 5.38 8.52 -12.70
N SER A 67 4.19 8.77 -13.26
CA SER A 67 3.86 9.95 -14.05
C SER A 67 3.04 10.96 -13.26
N PRO A 68 3.58 12.14 -12.90
CA PRO A 68 2.83 13.18 -12.19
C PRO A 68 1.53 13.57 -12.90
N LYS A 69 1.58 13.75 -14.22
CA LYS A 69 0.40 14.10 -15.04
C LYS A 69 -0.69 13.02 -15.00
N ALA A 70 -0.30 11.74 -15.00
CA ALA A 70 -1.25 10.63 -14.88
C ALA A 70 -1.90 10.62 -13.49
N CYS A 71 -1.14 10.93 -12.44
CA CYS A 71 -1.67 11.03 -11.07
C CYS A 71 -2.66 12.20 -10.94
N GLU A 72 -2.35 13.37 -11.48
CA GLU A 72 -3.24 14.53 -11.50
C GLU A 72 -4.54 14.23 -12.26
N ALA A 73 -4.44 13.62 -13.44
CA ALA A 73 -5.60 13.20 -14.21
C ALA A 73 -6.46 12.17 -13.48
N ALA A 74 -5.84 11.21 -12.80
CA ALA A 74 -6.55 10.19 -12.02
C ALA A 74 -7.23 10.79 -10.78
N ALA A 75 -6.58 11.71 -10.06
CA ALA A 75 -7.19 12.42 -8.94
C ALA A 75 -8.40 13.25 -9.40
N LYS A 76 -8.26 13.97 -10.53
CA LYS A 76 -9.38 14.72 -11.12
C LYS A 76 -10.54 13.80 -11.50
N ALA A 77 -10.28 12.69 -12.16
CA ALA A 77 -11.32 11.72 -12.55
C ALA A 77 -12.04 11.13 -11.33
N ALA A 78 -11.31 10.83 -10.26
CA ALA A 78 -11.88 10.36 -8.99
C ALA A 78 -12.79 11.42 -8.36
N ALA A 79 -12.33 12.67 -8.28
CA ALA A 79 -13.11 13.78 -7.77
C ALA A 79 -14.39 14.02 -8.59
N ASP A 80 -14.27 14.11 -9.92
CA ASP A 80 -15.40 14.33 -10.83
C ASP A 80 -16.47 13.24 -10.69
N ALA A 81 -16.05 11.98 -10.56
CA ALA A 81 -16.98 10.85 -10.42
C ALA A 81 -17.77 10.87 -9.11
N PHE A 82 -17.24 11.51 -8.06
CA PHE A 82 -17.77 11.40 -6.69
C PHE A 82 -18.07 12.76 -6.05
N GLY A 83 -18.41 13.77 -6.85
CA GLY A 83 -18.91 15.05 -6.35
C GLY A 83 -17.82 16.00 -5.81
N GLY A 84 -16.65 15.98 -6.41
CA GLY A 84 -15.55 16.90 -6.09
C GLY A 84 -14.71 16.52 -4.87
N ARG A 85 -14.93 15.33 -4.27
CA ARG A 85 -14.29 14.90 -3.02
C ARG A 85 -13.29 13.78 -3.22
N ILE A 86 -12.23 13.82 -2.45
CA ILE A 86 -11.31 12.70 -2.19
C ILE A 86 -11.05 12.68 -0.68
N ASP A 87 -11.58 11.70 0.03
CA ASP A 87 -11.44 11.63 1.49
C ASP A 87 -10.23 10.80 1.91
N ILE A 88 -9.89 9.77 1.13
CA ILE A 88 -8.89 8.77 1.48
C ILE A 88 -8.00 8.48 0.27
N LEU A 89 -6.70 8.36 0.52
CA LEU A 89 -5.73 7.79 -0.43
C LEU A 89 -5.03 6.60 0.24
N VAL A 90 -5.04 5.43 -0.42
CA VAL A 90 -4.23 4.29 0.02
C VAL A 90 -3.21 3.95 -1.07
N ASN A 91 -1.95 4.19 -0.79
CA ASN A 91 -0.84 3.88 -1.68
C ASN A 91 -0.38 2.44 -1.47
N VAL A 92 -0.85 1.52 -2.34
CA VAL A 92 -0.45 0.10 -2.33
C VAL A 92 0.44 -0.23 -3.53
N ALA A 93 0.35 0.55 -4.62
CA ALA A 93 1.19 0.35 -5.79
C ALA A 93 2.67 0.33 -5.43
N GLY A 94 3.38 -0.68 -5.92
CA GLY A 94 4.80 -0.81 -5.67
C GLY A 94 5.38 -2.07 -6.29
N GLY A 95 6.69 -2.18 -6.21
CA GLY A 95 7.46 -3.30 -6.72
C GLY A 95 8.45 -3.83 -5.69
N SER A 96 9.12 -4.91 -6.04
CA SER A 96 10.09 -5.57 -5.17
C SER A 96 11.52 -5.15 -5.46
N GLY A 97 11.77 -4.59 -6.64
CA GLY A 97 13.13 -4.40 -7.14
C GLY A 97 13.93 -5.70 -7.20
N PRO A 98 15.25 -5.60 -7.33
CA PRO A 98 16.15 -6.74 -7.35
C PRO A 98 16.09 -7.50 -6.02
N ILE A 99 16.13 -8.83 -6.10
CA ILE A 99 16.08 -9.74 -4.96
C ILE A 99 17.35 -10.59 -4.95
N GLY A 100 18.03 -10.62 -3.80
CA GLY A 100 19.24 -11.41 -3.60
C GLY A 100 20.52 -10.77 -4.17
N LYS A 101 20.44 -9.63 -4.85
CA LYS A 101 21.61 -8.88 -5.33
C LYS A 101 22.23 -8.06 -4.21
N THR A 102 23.54 -8.08 -4.13
CA THR A 102 24.32 -7.17 -3.25
C THR A 102 24.31 -5.74 -3.79
N GLY A 103 24.77 -4.78 -3.00
CA GLY A 103 24.94 -3.40 -3.47
C GLY A 103 25.90 -3.26 -4.65
N ALA A 104 26.92 -4.14 -4.73
CA ALA A 104 27.87 -4.16 -5.84
C ALA A 104 27.28 -4.73 -7.14
N GLU A 105 26.24 -5.54 -7.05
CA GLU A 105 25.59 -6.18 -8.20
C GLU A 105 24.33 -5.43 -8.68
N THR A 106 23.79 -4.52 -7.84
CA THR A 106 22.62 -3.71 -8.18
C THR A 106 23.03 -2.57 -9.10
N THR A 107 22.43 -2.48 -10.30
CA THR A 107 22.74 -1.39 -11.23
C THR A 107 22.02 -0.10 -10.82
N GLU A 108 22.46 1.04 -11.37
CA GLU A 108 21.82 2.35 -11.18
C GLU A 108 20.35 2.32 -11.65
N GLU A 109 20.10 1.73 -12.81
CA GLU A 109 18.76 1.61 -13.39
C GLU A 109 17.83 0.78 -12.49
N GLU A 110 18.30 -0.34 -11.96
CA GLU A 110 17.52 -1.17 -11.02
C GLU A 110 17.21 -0.43 -9.71
N PHE A 111 18.17 0.38 -9.25
CA PHE A 111 17.98 1.22 -8.08
C PHE A 111 16.93 2.31 -8.34
N ASP A 112 17.10 3.06 -9.43
CA ASP A 112 16.23 4.18 -9.79
C ASP A 112 14.81 3.72 -10.10
N GLU A 113 14.64 2.61 -10.82
CA GLU A 113 13.32 2.05 -11.11
C GLU A 113 12.53 1.77 -9.84
N ILE A 114 13.12 1.10 -8.85
CA ILE A 114 12.40 0.73 -7.64
C ILE A 114 12.17 1.93 -6.70
N VAL A 115 13.09 2.87 -6.64
CA VAL A 115 12.93 4.11 -5.88
C VAL A 115 11.83 4.97 -6.52
N THR A 116 11.87 5.12 -7.82
CA THR A 116 10.84 5.85 -8.58
C THR A 116 9.46 5.23 -8.38
N LEU A 117 9.34 3.92 -8.50
CA LEU A 117 8.04 3.26 -8.33
C LEU A 117 7.51 3.36 -6.89
N ASN A 118 8.34 3.01 -5.90
CA ASN A 118 7.87 2.84 -4.51
C ASN A 118 7.83 4.15 -3.70
N MET A 119 8.68 5.11 -4.01
CA MET A 119 8.81 6.36 -3.27
C MET A 119 8.24 7.54 -4.06
N THR A 120 8.77 7.82 -5.26
CA THR A 120 8.31 8.93 -6.09
C THR A 120 6.86 8.72 -6.54
N GLY A 121 6.46 7.48 -6.85
CA GLY A 121 5.07 7.16 -7.18
C GLY A 121 4.09 7.49 -6.07
N CYS A 122 4.44 7.20 -4.81
CA CYS A 122 3.62 7.59 -3.66
C CYS A 122 3.60 9.12 -3.46
N PHE A 123 4.74 9.80 -3.65
CA PHE A 123 4.80 11.25 -3.63
C PHE A 123 3.85 11.86 -4.69
N ASN A 124 3.89 11.39 -5.93
CA ASN A 124 3.05 11.89 -7.02
C ASN A 124 1.56 11.75 -6.71
N THR A 125 1.14 10.61 -6.20
CA THR A 125 -0.27 10.38 -5.84
C THR A 125 -0.71 11.24 -4.66
N MET A 126 0.12 11.38 -3.62
CA MET A 126 -0.15 12.30 -2.51
C MET A 126 -0.27 13.74 -3.02
N HIS A 127 0.69 14.20 -3.81
CA HIS A 127 0.69 15.55 -4.39
C HIS A 127 -0.60 15.81 -5.19
N ALA A 128 -1.04 14.84 -5.99
CA ALA A 128 -2.23 14.97 -6.83
C ALA A 128 -3.55 15.09 -6.05
N VAL A 129 -3.68 14.44 -4.89
CA VAL A 129 -4.92 14.47 -4.09
C VAL A 129 -4.95 15.62 -3.08
N LEU A 130 -3.80 16.16 -2.69
CA LEU A 130 -3.69 17.17 -1.65
C LEU A 130 -4.51 18.45 -1.92
N PRO A 131 -4.56 19.03 -3.14
CA PRO A 131 -5.36 20.23 -3.39
C PRO A 131 -6.84 20.04 -3.00
N ALA A 132 -7.44 18.88 -3.34
CA ALA A 132 -8.81 18.56 -2.96
C ALA A 132 -8.95 18.35 -1.44
N MET A 133 -8.04 17.60 -0.82
CA MET A 133 -8.05 17.33 0.62
C MET A 133 -7.86 18.62 1.44
N MET A 134 -6.97 19.50 1.02
CA MET A 134 -6.73 20.80 1.68
C MET A 134 -7.93 21.73 1.56
N ALA A 135 -8.54 21.83 0.36
CA ALA A 135 -9.74 22.64 0.14
C ALA A 135 -10.94 22.17 1.00
N GLN A 136 -11.12 20.85 1.15
CA GLN A 136 -12.18 20.30 1.99
C GLN A 136 -11.84 20.22 3.47
N ARG A 137 -10.58 20.53 3.87
CA ARG A 137 -10.04 20.43 5.24
C ARG A 137 -10.25 19.07 5.88
N TYR A 138 -10.03 18.04 5.09
CA TYR A 138 -10.13 16.64 5.51
C TYR A 138 -9.37 15.73 4.56
N GLY A 139 -8.62 14.78 5.10
CA GLY A 139 -7.96 13.75 4.33
C GLY A 139 -7.31 12.68 5.21
N LYS A 140 -7.30 11.46 4.69
CA LYS A 140 -6.60 10.31 5.28
C LYS A 140 -5.71 9.69 4.23
N ILE A 141 -4.41 9.70 4.46
CA ILE A 141 -3.42 9.12 3.54
C ILE A 141 -2.74 7.96 4.26
N VAL A 142 -2.78 6.79 3.64
CA VAL A 142 -2.14 5.58 4.14
C VAL A 142 -1.13 5.09 3.11
N ASN A 143 0.14 5.13 3.46
CA ASN A 143 1.23 4.63 2.64
C ASN A 143 1.58 3.19 3.04
N VAL A 144 1.33 2.22 2.17
CA VAL A 144 1.70 0.83 2.40
C VAL A 144 3.15 0.62 1.99
N GLY A 145 3.98 0.49 2.99
CA GLY A 145 5.41 0.34 2.83
C GLY A 145 5.88 -1.10 2.90
N GLY A 146 6.52 -1.45 4.01
CA GLY A 146 7.06 -2.77 4.33
C GLY A 146 8.07 -2.69 5.46
N THR A 147 8.26 -3.79 6.18
CA THR A 147 9.18 -3.86 7.34
C THR A 147 10.64 -3.65 6.98
N PHE A 148 11.03 -3.84 5.69
CA PHE A 148 12.38 -3.45 5.24
C PHE A 148 12.57 -1.93 5.13
N GLY A 149 11.51 -1.13 5.28
CA GLY A 149 11.58 0.30 5.56
C GLY A 149 11.80 0.63 7.03
N MET A 150 11.83 -0.36 7.92
CA MET A 150 12.08 -0.21 9.36
C MET A 150 13.38 -0.89 9.80
N ARG A 151 13.84 -1.85 9.00
CA ARG A 151 15.00 -2.68 9.29
C ARG A 151 15.70 -3.05 7.97
N GLY A 152 17.03 -2.98 7.93
CA GLY A 152 17.82 -3.38 6.77
C GLY A 152 17.76 -4.88 6.50
N ARG A 153 17.94 -5.27 5.23
CA ARG A 153 18.09 -6.66 4.82
C ARG A 153 19.11 -6.80 3.70
N ALA A 154 20.07 -7.69 3.89
CA ALA A 154 21.04 -8.03 2.84
C ALA A 154 20.32 -8.53 1.57
N GLY A 155 20.82 -8.15 0.40
CA GLY A 155 20.21 -8.49 -0.89
C GLY A 155 18.89 -7.75 -1.19
N ARG A 156 18.60 -6.66 -0.47
CA ARG A 156 17.36 -5.86 -0.61
C ARG A 156 17.61 -4.36 -0.51
N MET A 157 18.84 -3.90 -0.76
CA MET A 157 19.27 -2.52 -0.51
C MET A 157 18.39 -1.48 -1.20
N ALA A 158 18.18 -1.59 -2.51
CA ALA A 158 17.38 -0.62 -3.27
C ALA A 158 15.91 -0.58 -2.80
N TYR A 159 15.31 -1.76 -2.55
CA TYR A 159 13.96 -1.83 -1.99
C TYR A 159 13.89 -1.21 -0.58
N SER A 160 14.84 -1.53 0.29
CA SER A 160 14.91 -0.94 1.64
C SER A 160 15.04 0.58 1.56
N ALA A 161 15.93 1.10 0.72
CA ALA A 161 16.10 2.54 0.50
C ALA A 161 14.78 3.21 0.10
N SER A 162 14.05 2.62 -0.87
CA SER A 162 12.75 3.16 -1.30
C SER A 162 11.71 3.19 -0.18
N LYS A 163 11.67 2.17 0.68
CA LYS A 163 10.69 2.07 1.78
C LYS A 163 11.08 2.93 3.00
N TRP A 164 12.38 3.10 3.27
CA TRP A 164 12.88 4.07 4.26
C TRP A 164 12.57 5.51 3.81
N GLY A 165 12.82 5.84 2.53
CA GLY A 165 12.48 7.14 1.96
C GLY A 165 10.98 7.44 2.05
N LEU A 166 10.13 6.46 1.77
CA LEU A 166 8.67 6.61 1.91
C LEU A 166 8.24 6.91 3.36
N ARG A 167 8.90 6.33 4.38
CA ARG A 167 8.67 6.71 5.78
C ARG A 167 9.01 8.17 6.03
N GLY A 168 10.15 8.65 5.53
CA GLY A 168 10.57 10.05 5.63
C GLY A 168 9.53 10.99 5.02
N ILE A 169 9.10 10.70 3.79
CA ILE A 169 8.06 11.46 3.09
C ILE A 169 6.75 11.45 3.90
N THR A 170 6.32 10.30 4.43
CA THR A 170 5.10 10.18 5.23
C THR A 170 5.11 11.12 6.43
N LYS A 171 6.23 11.19 7.16
CA LYS A 171 6.37 12.05 8.34
C LYS A 171 6.40 13.54 7.97
N SER A 172 7.12 13.90 6.91
CA SER A 172 7.17 15.30 6.44
C SER A 172 5.80 15.78 6.00
N PHE A 173 5.10 15.02 5.16
CA PHE A 173 3.72 15.38 4.76
C PHE A 173 2.78 15.47 5.97
N ALA A 174 2.88 14.58 6.94
CA ALA A 174 2.04 14.61 8.14
C ALA A 174 2.18 15.95 8.90
N LEU A 175 3.41 16.48 8.99
CA LEU A 175 3.68 17.78 9.63
C LEU A 175 3.18 18.96 8.79
N GLU A 176 3.35 18.90 7.47
CA GLU A 176 2.97 19.97 6.54
C GLU A 176 1.46 20.14 6.43
N VAL A 177 0.71 19.03 6.40
CA VAL A 177 -0.73 19.06 6.10
C VAL A 177 -1.64 18.91 7.31
N GLY A 178 -1.07 18.71 8.50
CA GLY A 178 -1.84 18.55 9.75
C GLY A 178 -2.78 19.70 10.04
N ALA A 179 -2.37 20.95 9.74
CA ALA A 179 -3.21 22.15 9.89
C ALA A 179 -4.47 22.15 9.01
N TYR A 180 -4.53 21.29 8.00
CA TYR A 180 -5.69 21.09 7.13
C TYR A 180 -6.55 19.89 7.56
N ASN A 181 -6.32 19.32 8.76
CA ASN A 181 -7.01 18.14 9.24
C ASN A 181 -6.79 16.91 8.31
N ILE A 182 -5.56 16.74 7.84
CA ILE A 182 -5.15 15.62 7.01
C ILE A 182 -4.17 14.75 7.80
N ASN A 183 -4.46 13.46 7.93
CA ASN A 183 -3.57 12.48 8.55
C ASN A 183 -2.79 11.73 7.47
N VAL A 184 -1.50 11.52 7.69
CA VAL A 184 -0.64 10.74 6.80
C VAL A 184 0.12 9.70 7.63
N ASN A 185 -0.13 8.41 7.38
CA ASN A 185 0.44 7.32 8.17
C ASN A 185 1.04 6.24 7.28
N TYR A 186 1.96 5.45 7.85
CA TYR A 186 2.69 4.39 7.19
C TYR A 186 2.32 3.03 7.80
N VAL A 187 1.85 2.10 6.97
CA VAL A 187 1.63 0.71 7.32
C VAL A 187 2.80 -0.11 6.78
N ALA A 188 3.44 -0.91 7.62
CA ALA A 188 4.61 -1.71 7.28
C ALA A 188 4.30 -3.22 7.34
N PRO A 189 3.78 -3.83 6.27
CA PRO A 189 3.59 -5.28 6.23
C PRO A 189 4.91 -6.03 6.33
N GLY A 190 4.87 -7.17 7.02
CA GLY A 190 5.90 -8.20 6.91
C GLY A 190 5.82 -8.97 5.59
N MET A 191 6.24 -10.23 5.61
CA MET A 191 5.94 -11.15 4.53
C MET A 191 4.43 -11.40 4.52
N VAL A 192 3.79 -11.21 3.37
CA VAL A 192 2.35 -11.42 3.23
C VAL A 192 2.11 -12.71 2.48
N ASP A 193 1.23 -13.57 3.02
CA ASP A 193 0.84 -14.83 2.40
C ASP A 193 0.08 -14.58 1.10
N GLY A 194 0.47 -15.26 0.05
CA GLY A 194 -0.11 -15.11 -1.27
C GLY A 194 0.74 -15.79 -2.35
N PRO A 195 0.33 -15.74 -3.61
CA PRO A 195 1.01 -16.46 -4.69
C PRO A 195 2.51 -16.17 -4.75
N ARG A 196 2.91 -14.91 -4.60
CA ARG A 196 4.33 -14.56 -4.62
C ARG A 196 5.13 -15.18 -3.47
N PHE A 197 4.57 -15.21 -2.26
CA PHE A 197 5.21 -15.83 -1.12
C PHE A 197 5.30 -17.34 -1.32
N ARG A 198 4.20 -17.97 -1.72
CA ARG A 198 4.12 -19.42 -1.93
C ARG A 198 4.94 -19.89 -3.11
N ASP A 199 4.74 -19.29 -4.30
CA ASP A 199 5.27 -19.78 -5.58
C ASP A 199 6.73 -19.38 -5.83
N LYS A 200 7.25 -18.35 -5.11
CA LYS A 200 8.63 -17.89 -5.26
C LYS A 200 9.44 -18.09 -3.99
N VAL A 201 9.06 -17.41 -2.90
CA VAL A 201 9.89 -17.39 -1.68
C VAL A 201 9.93 -18.76 -1.02
N CYS A 202 8.78 -19.40 -0.80
CA CYS A 202 8.71 -20.73 -0.19
C CYS A 202 9.21 -21.79 -1.15
N ALA A 203 8.89 -21.73 -2.44
CA ALA A 203 9.36 -22.67 -3.44
C ALA A 203 10.90 -22.66 -3.57
N ASP A 204 11.53 -21.50 -3.57
CA ASP A 204 13.00 -21.38 -3.59
C ASP A 204 13.64 -21.98 -2.34
N MET A 205 13.08 -21.74 -1.15
CA MET A 205 13.54 -22.32 0.10
C MET A 205 13.32 -23.83 0.11
N ALA A 206 12.15 -24.29 -0.31
CA ALA A 206 11.80 -25.70 -0.39
C ALA A 206 12.81 -26.48 -1.24
N LYS A 207 13.13 -25.94 -2.44
CA LYS A 207 14.14 -26.52 -3.33
C LYS A 207 15.54 -26.57 -2.71
N LYS A 208 15.97 -25.47 -2.07
CA LYS A 208 17.32 -25.37 -1.47
C LYS A 208 17.52 -26.32 -0.28
N LEU A 209 16.45 -26.55 0.48
CA LEU A 209 16.50 -27.34 1.72
C LEU A 209 15.92 -28.73 1.58
N ASN A 210 15.41 -29.09 0.38
CA ASN A 210 14.72 -30.36 0.10
C ASN A 210 13.56 -30.63 1.10
N ILE A 211 12.68 -29.64 1.26
CA ILE A 211 11.49 -29.67 2.12
C ILE A 211 10.26 -29.27 1.31
N THR A 212 9.06 -29.41 1.88
CA THR A 212 7.82 -28.97 1.23
C THR A 212 7.67 -27.44 1.27
N VAL A 213 6.79 -26.89 0.43
CA VAL A 213 6.43 -25.45 0.43
C VAL A 213 5.80 -25.05 1.76
N GLU A 214 4.99 -25.93 2.35
CA GLU A 214 4.36 -25.74 3.65
C GLU A 214 5.39 -25.66 4.79
N GLU A 215 6.36 -26.56 4.78
CA GLU A 215 7.47 -26.52 5.76
C GLU A 215 8.33 -25.26 5.57
N ALA A 216 8.56 -24.83 4.34
CA ALA A 216 9.25 -23.56 4.07
C ALA A 216 8.44 -22.36 4.57
N ALA A 217 7.11 -22.36 4.39
CA ALA A 217 6.23 -21.32 4.91
C ALA A 217 6.25 -21.30 6.45
N GLN A 218 6.21 -22.48 7.09
CA GLN A 218 6.30 -22.58 8.55
C GLN A 218 7.66 -22.12 9.09
N ARG A 219 8.76 -22.39 8.38
CA ARG A 219 10.09 -21.85 8.75
C ARG A 219 10.10 -20.33 8.72
N HIS A 220 9.52 -19.72 7.68
CA HIS A 220 9.38 -18.27 7.65
C HIS A 220 8.48 -17.75 8.77
N ALA A 221 7.39 -18.44 9.09
CA ALA A 221 6.52 -18.07 10.20
C ALA A 221 7.22 -18.13 11.57
N ASN A 222 8.17 -19.04 11.75
CA ASN A 222 8.93 -19.18 12.97
C ASN A 222 9.86 -17.99 13.29
N ASP A 223 10.20 -17.19 12.26
CA ASP A 223 10.96 -15.94 12.43
C ASP A 223 10.11 -14.79 13.01
N TYR A 224 8.80 -14.98 13.13
CA TYR A 224 7.85 -14.00 13.68
C TYR A 224 7.54 -14.31 15.13
N ALA A 225 7.35 -13.29 15.95
CA ALA A 225 6.96 -13.50 17.35
C ALA A 225 5.62 -14.26 17.47
N LEU A 226 4.66 -13.93 16.58
CA LEU A 226 3.34 -14.58 16.56
C LEU A 226 3.32 -15.93 15.82
N LYS A 227 4.46 -16.41 15.30
CA LYS A 227 4.61 -17.71 14.61
C LYS A 227 3.64 -17.91 13.43
N ARG A 228 3.25 -16.81 12.76
CA ARG A 228 2.38 -16.82 11.60
C ARG A 228 2.76 -15.71 10.61
N ILE A 229 2.47 -15.94 9.35
CA ILE A 229 2.68 -14.98 8.26
C ILE A 229 1.49 -14.01 8.21
N THR A 230 1.75 -12.75 7.90
CA THR A 230 0.74 -11.71 7.70
C THR A 230 -0.16 -12.07 6.52
N THR A 231 -1.45 -11.79 6.62
CA THR A 231 -2.41 -11.92 5.51
C THR A 231 -2.69 -10.57 4.84
N ASP A 232 -3.21 -10.60 3.63
CA ASP A 232 -3.69 -9.40 2.94
C ASP A 232 -4.77 -8.66 3.77
N ASN A 233 -5.62 -9.40 4.48
CA ASN A 233 -6.65 -8.84 5.36
C ASN A 233 -6.08 -8.14 6.60
N ASP A 234 -4.98 -8.63 7.17
CA ASP A 234 -4.31 -7.94 8.29
C ASP A 234 -3.84 -6.55 7.87
N VAL A 235 -3.31 -6.44 6.65
CA VAL A 235 -2.89 -5.16 6.06
C VAL A 235 -4.10 -4.27 5.76
N ALA A 236 -5.17 -4.83 5.19
CA ALA A 236 -6.40 -4.09 4.90
C ALA A 236 -7.03 -3.51 6.17
N ASN A 237 -7.07 -4.28 7.27
CA ASN A 237 -7.60 -3.82 8.54
C ASN A 237 -6.78 -2.64 9.13
N ALA A 238 -5.46 -2.67 9.02
CA ALA A 238 -4.62 -1.54 9.41
C ALA A 238 -4.88 -0.30 8.54
N CYS A 239 -5.08 -0.49 7.23
CA CYS A 239 -5.44 0.61 6.32
C CYS A 239 -6.82 1.21 6.67
N LEU A 240 -7.83 0.39 6.96
CA LEU A 240 -9.15 0.84 7.40
C LEU A 240 -9.06 1.66 8.70
N PHE A 241 -8.30 1.19 9.68
CA PHE A 241 -8.10 1.90 10.94
C PHE A 241 -7.53 3.30 10.70
N PHE A 242 -6.44 3.43 9.91
CA PHE A 242 -5.83 4.73 9.63
C PHE A 242 -6.66 5.62 8.70
N ALA A 243 -7.51 5.04 7.87
CA ALA A 243 -8.44 5.77 7.01
C ALA A 243 -9.68 6.30 7.77
N SER A 244 -9.91 5.82 8.97
CA SER A 244 -11.10 6.14 9.77
C SER A 244 -10.87 7.34 10.71
N ASP A 245 -11.99 7.89 11.22
CA ASP A 245 -11.93 8.97 12.22
C ASP A 245 -11.62 8.46 13.64
N VAL A 246 -11.61 7.14 13.87
CA VAL A 246 -11.16 6.58 15.15
C VAL A 246 -9.65 6.78 15.36
N SER A 247 -8.89 6.98 14.27
CA SER A 247 -7.46 7.30 14.30
C SER A 247 -7.14 8.79 14.09
N ARG A 248 -8.13 9.69 14.22
CA ARG A 248 -7.97 11.12 13.88
C ARG A 248 -6.81 11.84 14.58
N GLN A 249 -6.37 11.35 15.74
CA GLN A 249 -5.26 11.92 16.52
C GLN A 249 -3.91 11.26 16.19
N ILE A 250 -3.88 10.36 15.20
CA ILE A 250 -2.66 9.64 14.79
C ILE A 250 -2.23 10.14 13.41
N THR A 251 -1.06 10.77 13.32
CA THR A 251 -0.43 11.19 12.07
C THR A 251 1.09 11.04 12.17
N GLY A 252 1.76 10.76 11.07
CA GLY A 252 3.21 10.50 11.02
C GLY A 252 3.64 9.19 11.68
N ALA A 253 2.68 8.30 11.99
CA ALA A 253 2.96 7.02 12.63
C ALA A 253 3.48 5.99 11.63
N ASP A 254 4.33 5.10 12.14
CA ASP A 254 4.79 3.89 11.45
C ASP A 254 4.23 2.68 12.21
N VAL A 255 3.40 1.86 11.59
CA VAL A 255 2.82 0.69 12.24
C VAL A 255 3.20 -0.59 11.50
N PRO A 256 4.01 -1.46 12.12
CA PRO A 256 4.30 -2.78 11.57
C PRO A 256 3.07 -3.69 11.66
N VAL A 257 2.77 -4.37 10.55
CA VAL A 257 1.77 -5.44 10.45
C VAL A 257 2.53 -6.70 10.04
N ASP A 258 3.30 -7.23 10.96
CA ASP A 258 4.35 -8.21 10.65
C ASP A 258 4.51 -9.31 11.71
N GLY A 259 3.56 -9.46 12.60
CA GLY A 259 3.61 -10.47 13.66
C GLY A 259 4.81 -10.34 14.60
N GLY A 260 5.40 -9.14 14.72
CA GLY A 260 6.55 -8.85 15.59
C GLY A 260 7.91 -9.14 14.95
N TRP A 261 7.98 -9.32 13.61
CA TRP A 261 9.25 -9.59 12.93
C TRP A 261 10.25 -8.42 13.02
N ALA A 262 9.78 -7.18 12.89
CA ALA A 262 10.65 -5.99 12.97
C ALA A 262 11.06 -5.64 14.41
N ALA A 263 10.41 -6.21 15.41
CA ALA A 263 10.70 -6.00 16.82
C ALA A 263 11.85 -6.89 17.33
N LEU A 264 12.25 -7.92 16.58
CA LEU A 264 13.27 -8.89 16.94
C LEU A 264 14.66 -8.50 16.45
#